data_2903546bc0566f85c8245f86b4458db3
#
_entry.id   2903546bc0566f85c8245f86b4458db3
#
_cell.length_a   1.000
_cell.length_b   1.000
_cell.length_c   1.000
_cell.angle_alpha   90.00
_cell.angle_beta   90.00
_cell.angle_gamma   90.00
#
_symmetry.space_group_name_H-M   'P 1'
#
loop_
_entity.id
_entity.type
_entity.pdbx_description
1 polymer ?
#
loop_
_entity_poly.entity_id
_entity_poly.type
_entity_poly.pdbx_seq_one_letter_code
_entity_poly.pdbx_strand_id
1 'polypeptide(L)'
;MNHRLGVLISGRGSNLQALIDATRDGRLDAVVAVVISNRPDAAGLEFARRAGVDALCIDHRTASSREDHERAVARELRARDVGLVCLAGYMRLIGPPLLEAFPEAILNIHPSLLPAFPGVDAQRQALEYGVKVTGATVHFVTAELDGGPIIVQRTVPVFDGDTHATVAARILEEEHRVYPEAVSLVLAGRWRVEGRRFVKDAGDVRA
;
A
#
# COMPACT_ATOMS: atom_id res chain seq x y z
N MET A 1 -17.87 -2.36 -3.44
CA MET A 1 -17.00 -1.71 -2.41
C MET A 1 -17.24 -0.22 -2.51
N ASN A 2 -17.26 0.54 -1.41
CA ASN A 2 -17.32 2.00 -1.53
C ASN A 2 -15.93 2.57 -1.88
N HIS A 3 -15.87 3.77 -2.46
CA HIS A 3 -14.65 4.38 -2.97
C HIS A 3 -13.96 5.29 -1.91
N ARG A 4 -14.05 4.91 -0.62
CA ARG A 4 -13.44 5.64 0.49
C ARG A 4 -12.19 4.90 0.97
N LEU A 5 -11.03 5.54 0.82
CA LEU A 5 -9.72 4.98 1.17
C LEU A 5 -9.32 5.39 2.59
N GLY A 6 -8.81 4.41 3.35
CA GLY A 6 -8.02 4.67 4.54
C GLY A 6 -6.55 4.39 4.23
N VAL A 7 -5.66 5.35 4.44
CA VAL A 7 -4.24 5.17 4.14
C VAL A 7 -3.44 5.07 5.43
N LEU A 8 -2.73 3.95 5.62
CA LEU A 8 -1.85 3.73 6.77
C LEU A 8 -0.40 4.04 6.40
N ILE A 9 0.29 4.82 7.24
CA ILE A 9 1.67 5.27 7.03
C ILE A 9 2.51 5.12 8.29
N SER A 10 3.85 5.11 8.14
CA SER A 10 4.80 5.21 9.27
C SER A 10 5.88 6.29 9.08
N GLY A 11 5.91 6.98 7.93
CA GLY A 11 7.01 7.88 7.59
C GLY A 11 6.66 9.01 6.63
N ARG A 12 7.49 9.18 5.60
CA ARG A 12 7.46 10.32 4.66
C ARG A 12 6.14 10.51 3.91
N GLY A 13 5.47 9.42 3.52
CA GLY A 13 4.18 9.50 2.84
C GLY A 13 4.25 9.78 1.33
N SER A 14 5.30 9.38 0.63
CA SER A 14 5.40 9.58 -0.83
C SER A 14 4.32 8.82 -1.61
N ASN A 15 4.05 7.57 -1.26
CA ASN A 15 2.94 6.80 -1.83
C ASN A 15 1.57 7.34 -1.41
N LEU A 16 1.43 7.89 -0.19
CA LEU A 16 0.24 8.64 0.21
C LEU A 16 0.01 9.83 -0.71
N GLN A 17 1.08 10.61 -1.01
CA GLN A 17 0.99 11.73 -1.94
C GLN A 17 0.48 11.28 -3.30
N ALA A 18 1.06 10.23 -3.87
CA ALA A 18 0.64 9.70 -5.17
C ALA A 18 -0.85 9.30 -5.19
N LEU A 19 -1.37 8.71 -4.11
CA LEU A 19 -2.80 8.39 -3.97
C LEU A 19 -3.67 9.65 -3.90
N ILE A 20 -3.29 10.64 -3.07
CA ILE A 20 -4.04 11.91 -2.94
C ILE A 20 -4.06 12.66 -4.27
N ASP A 21 -2.92 12.76 -4.95
CA ASP A 21 -2.81 13.46 -6.24
C ASP A 21 -3.67 12.76 -7.29
N ALA A 22 -3.66 11.43 -7.34
CA ALA A 22 -4.48 10.66 -8.27
C ALA A 22 -5.99 10.83 -8.03
N THR A 23 -6.43 10.99 -6.76
CA THR A 23 -7.85 11.28 -6.47
C THR A 23 -8.24 12.70 -6.86
N ARG A 24 -7.33 13.67 -6.75
CA ARG A 24 -7.58 15.08 -7.07
C ARG A 24 -7.63 15.39 -8.55
N ASP A 25 -6.76 14.73 -9.31
CA ASP A 25 -6.67 14.93 -10.78
C ASP A 25 -7.61 14.01 -11.57
N GLY A 26 -8.41 13.19 -10.88
CA GLY A 26 -9.44 12.34 -11.47
C GLY A 26 -8.91 11.04 -12.09
N ARG A 27 -7.62 10.72 -11.94
CA ARG A 27 -7.06 9.42 -12.36
C ARG A 27 -7.54 8.26 -11.50
N LEU A 28 -7.95 8.55 -10.26
CA LEU A 28 -8.50 7.57 -9.32
C LEU A 28 -9.86 8.06 -8.82
N ASP A 29 -10.93 7.35 -9.20
CA ASP A 29 -12.29 7.60 -8.72
C ASP A 29 -12.44 7.11 -7.28
N ALA A 30 -11.91 7.87 -6.34
CA ALA A 30 -11.94 7.57 -4.91
C ALA A 30 -11.74 8.84 -4.07
N VAL A 31 -11.96 8.72 -2.77
CA VAL A 31 -11.68 9.77 -1.78
C VAL A 31 -10.79 9.19 -0.69
N VAL A 32 -9.67 9.86 -0.39
CA VAL A 32 -8.89 9.54 0.81
C VAL A 32 -9.64 10.09 2.02
N ALA A 33 -10.36 9.20 2.72
CA ALA A 33 -11.22 9.56 3.84
C ALA A 33 -10.43 9.84 5.12
N VAL A 34 -9.30 9.15 5.31
CA VAL A 34 -8.44 9.31 6.48
C VAL A 34 -7.04 8.79 6.21
N VAL A 35 -6.06 9.45 6.81
CA VAL A 35 -4.68 8.97 6.93
C VAL A 35 -4.40 8.66 8.40
N ILE A 36 -3.92 7.45 8.69
CA ILE A 36 -3.55 7.07 10.05
C ILE A 36 -2.07 6.69 10.08
N SER A 37 -1.34 7.28 11.01
CA SER A 37 0.04 6.89 11.29
C SER A 37 0.15 6.20 12.65
N ASN A 38 1.01 5.18 12.73
CA ASN A 38 1.40 4.58 14.00
C ASN A 38 2.54 5.35 14.70
N ARG A 39 3.00 6.46 14.11
CA ARG A 39 4.10 7.29 14.60
C ARG A 39 3.71 8.76 14.57
N PRO A 40 3.90 9.51 15.68
CA PRO A 40 3.55 10.94 15.74
C PRO A 40 4.46 11.83 14.88
N ASP A 41 5.69 11.39 14.63
CA ASP A 41 6.72 12.09 13.86
C ASP A 41 6.66 11.79 12.34
N ALA A 42 5.64 11.07 11.87
CA ALA A 42 5.47 10.77 10.45
C ALA A 42 5.14 12.04 9.65
N ALA A 43 6.05 12.46 8.76
CA ALA A 43 5.86 13.66 7.93
C ALA A 43 4.63 13.58 7.02
N GLY A 44 4.19 12.37 6.65
CA GLY A 44 2.99 12.16 5.88
C GLY A 44 1.70 12.64 6.55
N LEU A 45 1.65 12.74 7.90
CA LEU A 45 0.50 13.33 8.60
C LEU A 45 0.34 14.81 8.29
N GLU A 46 1.43 15.56 8.27
CA GLU A 46 1.41 16.98 7.95
C GLU A 46 1.06 17.19 6.47
N PHE A 47 1.57 16.33 5.59
CA PHE A 47 1.18 16.35 4.18
C PHE A 47 -0.33 16.12 4.02
N ALA A 48 -0.92 15.13 4.70
CA ALA A 48 -2.35 14.85 4.63
C ALA A 48 -3.18 16.06 5.12
N ARG A 49 -2.81 16.70 6.24
CA ARG A 49 -3.50 17.90 6.75
C ARG A 49 -3.46 19.05 5.77
N ARG A 50 -2.30 19.35 5.18
CA ARG A 50 -2.18 20.38 4.12
C ARG A 50 -2.99 20.04 2.89
N ALA A 51 -3.17 18.77 2.63
CA ALA A 51 -4.05 18.28 1.59
C ALA A 51 -5.55 18.33 1.95
N GLY A 52 -5.92 18.78 3.16
CA GLY A 52 -7.34 18.81 3.60
C GLY A 52 -7.89 17.42 3.91
N VAL A 53 -7.04 16.43 4.13
CA VAL A 53 -7.42 15.06 4.48
C VAL A 53 -7.32 14.88 6.00
N ASP A 54 -8.32 14.21 6.60
CA ASP A 54 -8.29 13.87 8.02
C ASP A 54 -7.07 13.00 8.35
N ALA A 55 -6.29 13.43 9.35
CA ALA A 55 -4.99 12.81 9.66
C ALA A 55 -4.82 12.55 11.16
N LEU A 56 -4.77 11.29 11.53
CA LEU A 56 -4.72 10.79 12.89
C LEU A 56 -3.37 10.12 13.19
N CYS A 57 -2.92 10.27 14.44
CA CYS A 57 -1.86 9.43 14.99
C CYS A 57 -2.47 8.47 16.02
N ILE A 58 -2.30 7.18 15.80
CA ILE A 58 -2.57 6.13 16.78
C ILE A 58 -1.21 5.51 17.11
N ASP A 59 -0.54 6.05 18.13
CA ASP A 59 0.82 5.64 18.48
C ASP A 59 0.83 4.22 19.01
N HIS A 60 1.49 3.32 18.29
CA HIS A 60 1.56 1.90 18.67
C HIS A 60 2.26 1.64 20.00
N ARG A 61 3.09 2.61 20.49
CA ARG A 61 3.82 2.50 21.77
C ARG A 61 2.92 2.76 22.97
N THR A 62 1.77 3.40 22.77
CA THR A 62 0.80 3.71 23.83
C THR A 62 -0.30 2.66 23.96
N ALA A 63 -0.40 1.73 23.05
CA ALA A 63 -1.35 0.63 23.12
C ALA A 63 -0.87 -0.47 24.06
N SER A 64 -1.81 -1.14 24.74
CA SER A 64 -1.53 -2.22 25.68
C SER A 64 -1.04 -3.51 24.98
N SER A 65 -1.46 -3.70 23.73
CA SER A 65 -1.02 -4.79 22.87
C SER A 65 -1.04 -4.39 21.40
N ARG A 66 -0.48 -5.25 20.54
CA ARG A 66 -0.56 -5.07 19.09
C ARG A 66 -2.02 -5.13 18.61
N GLU A 67 -2.78 -6.10 19.14
CA GLU A 67 -4.18 -6.29 18.80
C GLU A 67 -5.04 -5.07 19.21
N ASP A 68 -4.77 -4.48 20.37
CA ASP A 68 -5.50 -3.29 20.83
C ASP A 68 -5.21 -2.07 19.95
N HIS A 69 -3.96 -1.91 19.51
CA HIS A 69 -3.60 -0.92 18.51
C HIS A 69 -4.36 -1.14 17.20
N GLU A 70 -4.38 -2.37 16.68
CA GLU A 70 -5.07 -2.70 15.43
C GLU A 70 -6.59 -2.52 15.55
N ARG A 71 -7.20 -2.87 16.70
CA ARG A 71 -8.63 -2.60 16.98
C ARG A 71 -8.92 -1.09 16.97
N ALA A 72 -8.02 -0.28 17.53
CA ALA A 72 -8.16 1.17 17.50
C ALA A 72 -8.09 1.70 16.07
N VAL A 73 -7.14 1.24 15.26
CA VAL A 73 -7.05 1.59 13.84
C VAL A 73 -8.31 1.16 13.08
N ALA A 74 -8.77 -0.08 13.25
CA ALA A 74 -9.96 -0.59 12.59
C ALA A 74 -11.22 0.22 12.95
N ARG A 75 -11.37 0.62 14.22
CA ARG A 75 -12.47 1.47 14.67
C ARG A 75 -12.49 2.83 13.96
N GLU A 76 -11.32 3.49 13.85
CA GLU A 76 -11.22 4.79 13.19
C GLU A 76 -11.47 4.72 11.68
N LEU A 77 -11.04 3.63 11.04
CA LEU A 77 -11.32 3.37 9.63
C LEU A 77 -12.82 3.14 9.39
N ARG A 78 -13.47 2.30 10.22
CA ARG A 78 -14.91 2.03 10.12
C ARG A 78 -15.77 3.26 10.41
N ALA A 79 -15.39 4.08 11.40
CA ALA A 79 -16.10 5.32 11.74
C ALA A 79 -16.14 6.33 10.59
N ARG A 80 -15.23 6.19 9.60
CA ARG A 80 -15.16 7.01 8.39
C ARG A 80 -15.64 6.30 7.14
N ASP A 81 -16.30 5.18 7.32
CA ASP A 81 -16.88 4.37 6.23
C ASP A 81 -15.81 3.98 5.18
N VAL A 82 -14.60 3.63 5.63
CA VAL A 82 -13.52 3.18 4.73
C VAL A 82 -13.89 1.83 4.11
N GLY A 83 -13.82 1.74 2.79
CA GLY A 83 -14.07 0.52 2.03
C GLY A 83 -12.79 -0.21 1.61
N LEU A 84 -11.67 0.51 1.49
CA LEU A 84 -10.39 -0.06 1.10
C LEU A 84 -9.25 0.59 1.90
N VAL A 85 -8.38 -0.23 2.47
CA VAL A 85 -7.21 0.20 3.23
C VAL A 85 -5.96 0.08 2.37
N CYS A 86 -5.16 1.15 2.31
CA CYS A 86 -3.91 1.21 1.56
C CYS A 86 -2.73 1.36 2.53
N LEU A 87 -1.82 0.39 2.57
CA LEU A 87 -0.57 0.49 3.32
C LEU A 87 0.47 1.23 2.46
N ALA A 88 0.79 2.46 2.83
CA ALA A 88 1.71 3.34 2.10
C ALA A 88 3.00 3.57 2.92
N GLY A 89 3.83 2.55 3.02
CA GLY A 89 5.01 2.54 3.87
C GLY A 89 4.64 2.40 5.36
N TYR A 90 3.69 1.54 5.67
CA TYR A 90 3.30 1.18 7.03
C TYR A 90 4.20 0.08 7.57
N MET A 91 5.08 0.42 8.51
CA MET A 91 6.15 -0.45 9.03
C MET A 91 5.69 -1.34 10.19
N ARG A 92 4.48 -1.91 10.09
CA ARG A 92 3.97 -2.89 11.04
C ARG A 92 3.29 -4.03 10.30
N LEU A 93 3.45 -5.23 10.83
CA LEU A 93 2.69 -6.38 10.34
C LEU A 93 1.20 -6.18 10.65
N ILE A 94 0.35 -6.60 9.76
CA ILE A 94 -1.10 -6.61 9.93
C ILE A 94 -1.53 -7.94 10.53
N GLY A 95 -2.28 -7.89 11.61
CA GLY A 95 -2.78 -9.06 12.32
C GLY A 95 -4.30 -9.27 12.15
N PRO A 96 -4.83 -10.29 12.86
CA PRO A 96 -6.22 -10.68 12.73
C PRO A 96 -7.23 -9.54 12.92
N PRO A 97 -7.09 -8.59 13.87
CA PRO A 97 -8.10 -7.54 14.06
C PRO A 97 -8.33 -6.67 12.83
N LEU A 98 -7.28 -6.35 12.07
CA LEU A 98 -7.41 -5.58 10.83
C LEU A 98 -7.84 -6.46 9.65
N LEU A 99 -7.29 -7.67 9.54
CA LEU A 99 -7.66 -8.61 8.46
C LEU A 99 -9.14 -9.00 8.53
N GLU A 100 -9.67 -9.26 9.73
CA GLU A 100 -11.07 -9.58 9.95
C GLU A 100 -11.99 -8.36 9.77
N ALA A 101 -11.49 -7.16 10.07
CA ALA A 101 -12.23 -5.93 9.88
C ALA A 101 -12.39 -5.54 8.41
N PHE A 102 -11.41 -5.89 7.57
CA PHE A 102 -11.31 -5.52 6.16
C PHE A 102 -10.88 -6.73 5.30
N PRO A 103 -11.71 -7.80 5.22
CA PRO A 103 -11.39 -8.99 4.45
C PRO A 103 -11.27 -8.66 2.96
N GLU A 104 -10.17 -9.10 2.33
CA GLU A 104 -9.85 -8.79 0.91
C GLU A 104 -9.94 -7.29 0.56
N ALA A 105 -9.68 -6.43 1.56
CA ALA A 105 -9.80 -4.98 1.41
C ALA A 105 -8.62 -4.22 2.02
N ILE A 106 -7.44 -4.87 2.12
CA ILE A 106 -6.19 -4.23 2.53
C ILE A 106 -5.16 -4.48 1.43
N LEU A 107 -4.60 -3.39 0.88
CA LEU A 107 -3.53 -3.44 -0.12
C LEU A 107 -2.21 -2.98 0.47
N ASN A 108 -1.13 -3.57 0.00
CA ASN A 108 0.23 -3.11 0.28
C ASN A 108 0.99 -2.86 -1.02
N ILE A 109 1.85 -1.86 -1.01
CA ILE A 109 2.87 -1.63 -2.03
C ILE A 109 4.23 -2.07 -1.50
N HIS A 110 4.91 -2.95 -2.23
CA HIS A 110 6.20 -3.53 -1.86
C HIS A 110 7.26 -3.25 -2.93
N PRO A 111 8.48 -2.77 -2.56
CA PRO A 111 9.49 -2.31 -3.51
C PRO A 111 10.36 -3.46 -4.05
N SER A 112 9.72 -4.54 -4.50
CA SER A 112 10.36 -5.64 -5.24
C SER A 112 9.36 -6.34 -6.16
N LEU A 113 9.84 -7.26 -6.99
CA LEU A 113 9.01 -8.18 -7.75
C LEU A 113 8.73 -9.44 -6.90
N LEU A 114 7.73 -9.37 -6.03
CA LEU A 114 7.33 -10.52 -5.23
C LEU A 114 7.07 -11.76 -6.11
N PRO A 115 7.46 -12.96 -5.67
CA PRO A 115 7.87 -13.34 -4.32
C PRO A 115 9.37 -13.10 -4.00
N ALA A 116 10.12 -12.43 -4.88
CA ALA A 116 11.52 -12.10 -4.60
C ALA A 116 11.62 -10.95 -3.59
N PHE A 117 12.58 -11.05 -2.67
CA PHE A 117 12.94 -10.01 -1.70
C PHE A 117 11.78 -9.50 -0.83
N PRO A 118 11.07 -10.37 -0.10
CA PRO A 118 10.03 -9.95 0.85
C PRO A 118 10.66 -9.27 2.06
N GLY A 119 9.82 -8.56 2.84
CA GLY A 119 10.22 -7.92 4.10
C GLY A 119 10.87 -6.55 3.91
N VAL A 120 11.77 -6.20 4.84
CA VAL A 120 12.35 -4.85 4.89
C VAL A 120 13.53 -4.68 3.95
N ASP A 121 13.70 -3.46 3.42
CA ASP A 121 14.84 -3.02 2.60
C ASP A 121 15.06 -3.91 1.34
N ALA A 122 13.97 -4.24 0.65
CA ALA A 122 13.98 -5.09 -0.53
C ALA A 122 14.88 -4.54 -1.65
N GLN A 123 15.04 -3.22 -1.74
CA GLN A 123 15.94 -2.56 -2.69
C GLN A 123 17.41 -2.95 -2.44
N ARG A 124 17.82 -2.97 -1.16
CA ARG A 124 19.15 -3.41 -0.77
C ARG A 124 19.36 -4.90 -1.05
N GLN A 125 18.37 -5.73 -0.68
CA GLN A 125 18.42 -7.16 -0.95
C GLN A 125 18.61 -7.43 -2.45
N ALA A 126 17.84 -6.75 -3.31
CA ALA A 126 17.95 -6.89 -4.77
C ALA A 126 19.33 -6.49 -5.30
N LEU A 127 19.86 -5.36 -4.81
CA LEU A 127 21.18 -4.86 -5.22
C LEU A 127 22.31 -5.79 -4.78
N GLU A 128 22.30 -6.23 -3.52
CA GLU A 128 23.31 -7.15 -2.96
C GLU A 128 23.26 -8.55 -3.60
N TYR A 129 22.08 -9.02 -3.96
CA TYR A 129 21.91 -10.28 -4.69
C TYR A 129 22.47 -10.21 -6.12
N GLY A 130 22.52 -9.01 -6.70
CA GLY A 130 23.06 -8.78 -8.04
C GLY A 130 22.07 -9.03 -9.17
N VAL A 131 20.76 -8.90 -8.91
CA VAL A 131 19.73 -9.01 -9.97
C VAL A 131 19.87 -7.89 -11.00
N LYS A 132 19.47 -8.13 -12.23
CA LYS A 132 19.49 -7.13 -13.30
C LYS A 132 18.12 -6.47 -13.51
N VAL A 133 17.08 -6.99 -12.85
CA VAL A 133 15.70 -6.48 -12.86
C VAL A 133 15.12 -6.62 -11.47
N THR A 134 14.45 -5.55 -11.00
CA THR A 134 13.63 -5.54 -9.80
C THR A 134 12.34 -4.77 -10.10
N GLY A 135 11.62 -4.25 -9.12
CA GLY A 135 10.41 -3.47 -9.39
C GLY A 135 9.58 -3.18 -8.18
N ALA A 136 8.28 -2.99 -8.42
CA ALA A 136 7.27 -2.78 -7.41
C ALA A 136 6.10 -3.75 -7.58
N THR A 137 5.52 -4.18 -6.47
CA THR A 137 4.36 -5.07 -6.41
C THR A 137 3.27 -4.46 -5.55
N VAL A 138 2.04 -4.39 -6.07
CA VAL A 138 0.86 -4.17 -5.25
C VAL A 138 0.13 -5.51 -5.08
N HIS A 139 -0.19 -5.85 -3.83
CA HIS A 139 -0.81 -7.11 -3.48
C HIS A 139 -1.84 -6.94 -2.36
N PHE A 140 -2.76 -7.87 -2.23
CA PHE A 140 -3.60 -7.98 -1.04
C PHE A 140 -2.77 -8.40 0.17
N VAL A 141 -3.10 -7.84 1.32
CA VAL A 141 -2.48 -8.21 2.59
C VAL A 141 -3.19 -9.43 3.18
N THR A 142 -2.40 -10.41 3.58
CA THR A 142 -2.83 -11.63 4.27
C THR A 142 -2.03 -11.79 5.57
N ALA A 143 -2.27 -12.88 6.29
CA ALA A 143 -1.47 -13.21 7.48
C ALA A 143 0.00 -13.55 7.15
N GLU A 144 0.27 -13.97 5.91
CA GLU A 144 1.64 -14.22 5.42
C GLU A 144 2.29 -12.91 5.01
N LEU A 145 3.52 -12.65 5.48
CA LEU A 145 4.28 -11.46 5.14
C LEU A 145 4.53 -11.41 3.63
N ASP A 146 4.07 -10.34 3.00
CA ASP A 146 4.17 -10.09 1.55
C ASP A 146 3.70 -11.26 0.66
N GLY A 147 2.87 -12.15 1.24
CA GLY A 147 2.46 -13.42 0.65
C GLY A 147 1.09 -13.41 -0.03
N GLY A 148 0.35 -12.32 -0.01
CA GLY A 148 -1.00 -12.25 -0.58
C GLY A 148 -1.06 -12.18 -2.11
N PRO A 149 -2.26 -12.34 -2.69
CA PRO A 149 -2.48 -12.29 -4.14
C PRO A 149 -1.96 -11.00 -4.76
N ILE A 150 -1.17 -11.12 -5.83
CA ILE A 150 -0.58 -9.99 -6.55
C ILE A 150 -1.62 -9.40 -7.50
N ILE A 151 -1.81 -8.07 -7.43
CA ILE A 151 -2.73 -7.32 -8.27
C ILE A 151 -2.02 -6.77 -9.51
N VAL A 152 -0.92 -6.04 -9.31
CA VAL A 152 -0.10 -5.43 -10.37
C VAL A 152 1.37 -5.48 -9.98
N GLN A 153 2.23 -5.67 -10.99
CA GLN A 153 3.69 -5.52 -10.87
C GLN A 153 4.22 -4.63 -11.97
N ARG A 154 5.29 -3.89 -11.65
CA ARG A 154 6.09 -3.10 -12.62
C ARG A 154 7.56 -3.40 -12.42
N THR A 155 8.27 -3.57 -13.52
CA THR A 155 9.70 -3.87 -13.53
C THR A 155 10.52 -2.60 -13.66
N VAL A 156 11.68 -2.59 -13.01
CA VAL A 156 12.72 -1.58 -13.22
C VAL A 156 14.08 -2.27 -13.46
N PRO A 157 14.94 -1.74 -14.33
CA PRO A 157 16.29 -2.26 -14.50
C PRO A 157 17.17 -1.93 -13.29
N VAL A 158 18.15 -2.79 -13.04
CA VAL A 158 19.28 -2.55 -12.11
C VAL A 158 20.55 -2.48 -12.94
N PHE A 159 21.22 -1.34 -12.95
CA PHE A 159 22.43 -1.08 -13.72
C PHE A 159 23.69 -1.35 -12.89
N ASP A 160 24.79 -1.65 -13.53
CA ASP A 160 26.05 -2.02 -12.84
C ASP A 160 26.61 -0.90 -11.94
N GLY A 161 26.31 0.35 -12.24
CA GLY A 161 26.71 1.52 -11.43
C GLY A 161 25.67 1.97 -10.39
N ASP A 162 24.58 1.21 -10.18
CA ASP A 162 23.55 1.62 -9.25
C ASP A 162 24.01 1.55 -7.80
N THR A 163 23.51 2.52 -7.04
CA THR A 163 23.52 2.55 -5.58
C THR A 163 22.14 2.20 -5.04
N HIS A 164 22.04 1.91 -3.75
CA HIS A 164 20.74 1.75 -3.08
C HIS A 164 19.80 2.94 -3.36
N ALA A 165 20.31 4.17 -3.31
CA ALA A 165 19.51 5.37 -3.52
C ALA A 165 18.97 5.47 -4.96
N THR A 166 19.77 5.13 -5.98
CA THR A 166 19.34 5.22 -7.38
C THR A 166 18.31 4.14 -7.73
N VAL A 167 18.48 2.92 -7.23
CA VAL A 167 17.49 1.85 -7.40
C VAL A 167 16.18 2.19 -6.66
N ALA A 168 16.28 2.65 -5.40
CA ALA A 168 15.10 3.03 -4.62
C ALA A 168 14.31 4.18 -5.26
N ALA A 169 14.99 5.18 -5.83
CA ALA A 169 14.32 6.28 -6.55
C ALA A 169 13.57 5.78 -7.78
N ARG A 170 14.20 4.91 -8.57
CA ARG A 170 13.60 4.33 -9.78
C ARG A 170 12.40 3.44 -9.46
N ILE A 171 12.47 2.63 -8.39
CA ILE A 171 11.33 1.84 -7.91
C ILE A 171 10.21 2.75 -7.44
N LEU A 172 10.52 3.81 -6.69
CA LEU A 172 9.55 4.76 -6.16
C LEU A 172 8.72 5.44 -7.27
N GLU A 173 9.34 5.77 -8.42
CA GLU A 173 8.62 6.30 -9.57
C GLU A 173 7.55 5.32 -10.08
N GLU A 174 7.86 4.04 -10.13
CA GLU A 174 6.89 3.01 -10.53
C GLU A 174 5.86 2.74 -9.43
N GLU A 175 6.23 2.80 -8.15
CA GLU A 175 5.27 2.71 -7.05
C GLU A 175 4.19 3.79 -7.16
N HIS A 176 4.55 5.03 -7.45
CA HIS A 176 3.62 6.15 -7.60
C HIS A 176 2.64 5.98 -8.77
N ARG A 177 3.01 5.19 -9.79
CA ARG A 177 2.16 4.86 -10.94
C ARG A 177 1.27 3.66 -10.64
N VAL A 178 1.88 2.59 -10.14
CA VAL A 178 1.20 1.30 -10.00
C VAL A 178 0.23 1.26 -8.83
N TYR A 179 0.47 2.05 -7.77
CA TYR A 179 -0.42 2.00 -6.62
C TYR A 179 -1.82 2.56 -6.91
N PRO A 180 -1.99 3.76 -7.47
CA PRO A 180 -3.30 4.24 -7.92
C PRO A 180 -3.97 3.31 -8.94
N GLU A 181 -3.19 2.72 -9.88
CA GLU A 181 -3.68 1.74 -10.85
C GLU A 181 -4.29 0.51 -10.16
N ALA A 182 -3.57 -0.08 -9.21
CA ALA A 182 -4.04 -1.25 -8.46
C ALA A 182 -5.30 -0.94 -7.63
N VAL A 183 -5.33 0.22 -6.98
CA VAL A 183 -6.51 0.69 -6.23
C VAL A 183 -7.71 0.81 -7.16
N SER A 184 -7.55 1.42 -8.34
CA SER A 184 -8.62 1.54 -9.35
C SER A 184 -9.15 0.18 -9.79
N LEU A 185 -8.25 -0.79 -10.06
CA LEU A 185 -8.64 -2.15 -10.44
C LEU A 185 -9.47 -2.84 -9.35
N VAL A 186 -9.09 -2.68 -8.09
CA VAL A 186 -9.83 -3.29 -6.97
C VAL A 186 -11.18 -2.60 -6.77
N LEU A 187 -11.26 -1.27 -6.82
CA LEU A 187 -12.50 -0.51 -6.68
C LEU A 187 -13.51 -0.79 -7.81
N ALA A 188 -13.03 -1.11 -9.01
CA ALA A 188 -13.90 -1.50 -10.12
C ALA A 188 -14.76 -2.74 -9.82
N GLY A 189 -14.37 -3.57 -8.85
CA GLY A 189 -15.17 -4.69 -8.33
C GLY A 189 -15.37 -5.85 -9.32
N ARG A 190 -14.67 -5.86 -10.46
CA ARG A 190 -14.76 -6.89 -11.50
C ARG A 190 -13.56 -7.83 -11.44
N TRP A 191 -13.42 -8.49 -10.33
CA TRP A 191 -12.31 -9.40 -10.07
C TRP A 191 -12.71 -10.46 -9.04
N ARG A 192 -11.91 -11.51 -8.99
CA ARG A 192 -11.94 -12.54 -7.95
C ARG A 192 -10.55 -13.05 -7.66
N VAL A 193 -10.36 -13.67 -6.52
CA VAL A 193 -9.12 -14.36 -6.16
C VAL A 193 -9.32 -15.86 -6.40
N GLU A 194 -8.45 -16.45 -7.22
CA GLU A 194 -8.37 -17.89 -7.45
C GLU A 194 -7.03 -18.42 -6.92
N GLY A 195 -7.04 -18.98 -5.73
CA GLY A 195 -5.81 -19.36 -5.02
C GLY A 195 -4.95 -18.11 -4.71
N ARG A 196 -3.82 -17.96 -5.38
CA ARG A 196 -2.94 -16.78 -5.26
C ARG A 196 -3.09 -15.78 -6.42
N ARG A 197 -4.03 -15.99 -7.30
CA ARG A 197 -4.18 -15.19 -8.52
C ARG A 197 -5.31 -14.17 -8.38
N PHE A 198 -5.00 -12.91 -8.61
CA PHE A 198 -5.99 -11.88 -8.90
C PHE A 198 -6.44 -12.04 -10.36
N VAL A 199 -7.70 -12.37 -10.57
CA VAL A 199 -8.27 -12.62 -11.88
C VAL A 199 -9.33 -11.57 -12.19
N LYS A 200 -9.13 -10.82 -13.26
CA LYS A 200 -10.15 -9.88 -13.77
C LYS A 200 -11.27 -10.66 -14.44
N ASP A 201 -12.52 -10.24 -14.25
CA ASP A 201 -13.64 -10.83 -14.95
C ASP A 201 -13.57 -10.52 -16.45
N ALA A 202 -13.96 -11.50 -17.28
CA ALA A 202 -13.80 -11.51 -18.75
C ALA A 202 -14.71 -10.47 -19.46
N GLY A 203 -14.61 -9.21 -19.10
CA GLY A 203 -15.28 -8.09 -19.77
C GLY A 203 -14.32 -6.96 -20.19
N ASP A 204 -13.09 -6.99 -19.68
CA ASP A 204 -12.11 -5.89 -19.80
C ASP A 204 -10.84 -6.26 -20.58
N VAL A 205 -10.85 -7.32 -21.38
CA VAL A 205 -9.77 -7.57 -22.36
C VAL A 205 -10.10 -6.78 -23.64
N ARG A 206 -9.95 -5.47 -23.59
CA ARG A 206 -9.65 -4.71 -24.80
C ARG A 206 -8.15 -4.48 -24.81
N ALA A 207 -7.52 -5.09 -25.80
CA ALA A 207 -6.11 -4.95 -26.17
C ALA A 207 -5.71 -3.48 -26.38
#